data_920d29f30ed685f47ccbc1f6609aa35f
#
_entry.id   920d29f30ed685f47ccbc1f6609aa35f
#
_cell.length_a   1.000
_cell.length_b   1.000
_cell.length_c   1.000
_cell.angle_alpha   90.00
_cell.angle_beta   90.00
_cell.angle_gamma   90.00
#
_symmetry.space_group_name_H-M   'P 1'
#
loop_
_entity.id
_entity.type
_entity.pdbx_description
1 polymer ?
#
loop_
_entity_poly.entity_id
_entity_poly.type
_entity_poly.pdbx_seq_one_letter_code
_entity_poly.pdbx_strand_id
1 'polypeptide(L)'
;MIINAEISVISPVLISSGEKIDFKYLFKKNGKYYVVEFDRTAALILSSTKARQYTDRILDKIRRRERVWQDLWEDLDRDGLIFYYGNWIEDVSIDLGRETENIIMYTGTTIRNGNNIDLVPYIPGSTVKGSLRNAIFYKFIKGHNTGMNSMEYERNFKNFFKVSERNGVGTDIMKYIMVSDFFPDGPDVKLGVGRIVRRKIRTGFENGKFQPAIYIRSGKFKGSIGINDELFTLPSESMHRMREKLSSMLGEDVIQMQSTGTERKQIDNRLVNCLVKLLENFTRDVDDWFFKSIPNTPGIKEKPNFYIGFGKGINRNSPAVALSIHTSEEVFRFRRGKYPPSTMSYVRVSASEYLPLGMAKLIQI
;
A
#
# COMPACT_ATOMS: atom_id res chain seq x y z
N MET A 1 7.90 22.36 -6.44
CA MET A 1 7.88 22.60 -4.98
C MET A 1 7.10 21.47 -4.31
N ILE A 2 7.41 21.17 -3.06
CA ILE A 2 6.98 19.96 -2.37
C ILE A 2 6.29 20.35 -1.09
N ILE A 3 5.15 19.75 -0.78
CA ILE A 3 4.36 19.98 0.42
C ILE A 3 4.41 18.74 1.29
N ASN A 4 4.58 18.93 2.58
CA ASN A 4 4.53 17.83 3.53
C ASN A 4 3.12 17.26 3.65
N ALA A 5 3.04 15.94 3.74
CA ALA A 5 1.80 15.22 3.86
C ALA A 5 1.94 14.07 4.88
N GLU A 6 0.86 13.76 5.57
CA GLU A 6 0.79 12.65 6.51
C GLU A 6 -0.23 11.60 6.01
N ILE A 7 0.14 10.34 6.14
CA ILE A 7 -0.77 9.22 5.94
C ILE A 7 -1.03 8.56 7.29
N SER A 8 -2.29 8.55 7.72
CA SER A 8 -2.74 7.79 8.88
C SER A 8 -3.38 6.48 8.43
N VAL A 9 -2.91 5.35 8.96
CA VAL A 9 -3.45 4.02 8.70
C VAL A 9 -4.70 3.80 9.54
N ILE A 10 -5.87 3.64 8.90
CA ILE A 10 -7.17 3.45 9.55
C ILE A 10 -7.50 1.97 9.73
N SER A 11 -7.14 1.16 8.74
CA SER A 11 -7.28 -0.30 8.80
C SER A 11 -5.99 -0.97 8.33
N PRO A 12 -5.79 -2.27 8.60
CA PRO A 12 -4.56 -2.95 8.20
C PRO A 12 -4.14 -2.67 6.76
N VAL A 13 -2.88 -2.31 6.56
CA VAL A 13 -2.29 -2.03 5.25
C VAL A 13 -1.17 -3.02 4.96
N LEU A 14 -1.26 -3.73 3.84
CA LEU A 14 -0.18 -4.54 3.32
C LEU A 14 0.30 -3.96 1.99
N ILE A 15 1.52 -3.47 1.98
CA ILE A 15 2.25 -3.14 0.75
C ILE A 15 3.39 -4.13 0.70
N SER A 16 3.30 -5.11 -0.18
CA SER A 16 4.27 -6.21 -0.23
C SER A 16 5.54 -5.79 -0.95
N SER A 17 6.68 -6.14 -0.38
CA SER A 17 7.98 -6.09 -1.05
C SER A 17 8.11 -7.14 -2.18
N GLY A 18 7.23 -8.13 -2.19
CA GLY A 18 7.37 -9.35 -3.00
C GLY A 18 8.13 -10.47 -2.28
N GLU A 19 8.78 -10.16 -1.18
CA GLU A 19 9.52 -11.12 -0.37
C GLU A 19 8.60 -11.95 0.52
N LYS A 20 9.05 -13.15 0.83
CA LYS A 20 8.38 -14.07 1.74
C LYS A 20 9.39 -14.64 2.72
N ILE A 21 8.99 -14.76 3.96
CA ILE A 21 9.77 -15.42 5.00
C ILE A 21 9.08 -16.71 5.44
N ASP A 22 9.87 -17.68 5.88
CA ASP A 22 9.35 -18.88 6.52
C ASP A 22 8.98 -18.57 7.99
N PHE A 23 7.93 -19.19 8.50
CA PHE A 23 7.51 -19.06 9.89
C PHE A 23 8.61 -19.37 10.92
N LYS A 24 9.54 -20.26 10.58
CA LYS A 24 10.68 -20.59 11.45
C LYS A 24 11.55 -19.38 11.81
N TYR A 25 11.51 -18.30 11.00
CA TYR A 25 12.25 -17.07 11.26
C TYR A 25 11.51 -16.07 12.15
N LEU A 26 10.36 -16.42 12.70
CA LEU A 26 9.72 -15.64 13.73
C LEU A 26 10.19 -16.10 15.12
N PHE A 27 10.76 -15.18 15.87
CA PHE A 27 11.25 -15.38 17.24
C PHE A 27 10.35 -14.67 18.24
N LYS A 28 9.80 -15.38 19.23
CA LYS A 28 8.99 -14.82 20.29
C LYS A 28 9.86 -14.52 21.51
N LYS A 29 9.91 -13.24 21.90
CA LYS A 29 10.65 -12.78 23.09
C LYS A 29 9.79 -11.80 23.87
N ASN A 30 9.59 -12.03 25.17
CA ASN A 30 8.79 -11.18 26.06
C ASN A 30 7.37 -10.88 25.53
N GLY A 31 6.72 -11.88 24.94
CA GLY A 31 5.37 -11.76 24.38
C GLY A 31 5.29 -11.08 23.01
N LYS A 32 6.39 -10.57 22.48
CA LYS A 32 6.51 -9.93 21.17
C LYS A 32 7.17 -10.87 20.16
N TYR A 33 6.85 -10.70 18.86
CA TYR A 33 7.49 -11.46 17.80
C TYR A 33 8.44 -10.58 17.01
N TYR A 34 9.60 -11.12 16.71
CA TYR A 34 10.68 -10.48 15.94
C TYR A 34 10.99 -11.31 14.70
N VAL A 35 11.40 -10.67 13.64
CA VAL A 35 11.89 -11.36 12.45
C VAL A 35 13.40 -11.59 12.60
N VAL A 36 13.80 -12.86 12.58
CA VAL A 36 15.22 -13.25 12.62
C VAL A 36 15.82 -13.04 11.24
N GLU A 37 16.94 -12.34 11.20
CA GLU A 37 17.77 -12.22 10.02
C GLU A 37 18.78 -13.36 10.03
N PHE A 38 18.51 -14.37 9.20
CA PHE A 38 19.21 -15.65 9.29
C PHE A 38 20.68 -15.59 8.88
N ASP A 39 21.03 -14.85 7.84
CA ASP A 39 22.42 -14.79 7.35
C ASP A 39 23.36 -14.14 8.37
N ARG A 40 22.92 -13.08 9.03
CA ARG A 40 23.69 -12.47 10.13
C ARG A 40 23.76 -13.36 11.36
N THR A 41 22.66 -14.02 11.70
CA THR A 41 22.64 -15.02 12.78
C THR A 41 23.62 -16.17 12.47
N ALA A 42 23.64 -16.67 11.25
CA ALA A 42 24.58 -17.69 10.82
C ALA A 42 26.05 -17.21 10.92
N ALA A 43 26.31 -15.97 10.51
CA ALA A 43 27.65 -15.37 10.65
C ALA A 43 28.10 -15.28 12.12
N LEU A 44 27.20 -14.87 13.04
CA LEU A 44 27.48 -14.86 14.48
C LEU A 44 27.77 -16.27 15.02
N ILE A 45 26.96 -17.25 14.63
CA ILE A 45 27.18 -18.65 15.02
C ILE A 45 28.55 -19.13 14.56
N LEU A 46 28.87 -18.97 13.27
CA LEU A 46 30.11 -19.46 12.67
C LEU A 46 31.37 -18.82 13.27
N SER A 47 31.27 -17.59 13.74
CA SER A 47 32.37 -16.89 14.42
C SER A 47 32.50 -17.26 15.91
N SER A 48 31.59 -18.04 16.47
CA SER A 48 31.56 -18.38 17.89
C SER A 48 32.29 -19.70 18.21
N THR A 49 32.67 -19.88 19.47
CA THR A 49 33.19 -21.15 19.98
C THR A 49 32.16 -22.29 19.96
N LYS A 50 30.88 -21.96 19.84
CA LYS A 50 29.73 -22.87 19.78
C LYS A 50 29.28 -23.20 18.35
N ALA A 51 30.06 -22.81 17.34
CA ALA A 51 29.70 -22.95 15.91
C ALA A 51 29.21 -24.35 15.57
N ARG A 52 29.99 -25.39 15.92
CA ARG A 52 29.63 -26.79 15.62
C ARG A 52 28.31 -27.20 16.27
N GLN A 53 28.13 -26.90 17.55
CA GLN A 53 26.92 -27.26 18.31
C GLN A 53 25.64 -26.71 17.64
N TYR A 54 25.64 -25.41 17.29
CA TYR A 54 24.45 -24.79 16.70
C TYR A 54 24.26 -25.16 15.23
N THR A 55 25.35 -25.36 14.47
CA THR A 55 25.24 -25.85 13.09
C THR A 55 24.62 -27.24 13.07
N ASP A 56 25.04 -28.16 13.92
CA ASP A 56 24.46 -29.51 14.00
C ASP A 56 22.96 -29.47 14.37
N ARG A 57 22.57 -28.60 15.31
CA ARG A 57 21.15 -28.39 15.67
C ARG A 57 20.33 -27.84 14.53
N ILE A 58 20.84 -26.84 13.81
CA ILE A 58 20.16 -26.27 12.62
C ILE A 58 19.97 -27.33 11.55
N LEU A 59 21.02 -28.09 11.25
CA LEU A 59 20.95 -29.17 10.27
C LEU A 59 19.94 -30.26 10.68
N ASP A 60 19.89 -30.61 11.96
CA ASP A 60 18.92 -31.59 12.46
C ASP A 60 17.47 -31.09 12.32
N LYS A 61 17.20 -29.81 12.69
CA LYS A 61 15.88 -29.21 12.48
C LYS A 61 15.48 -29.16 11.00
N ILE A 62 16.42 -28.87 10.10
CA ILE A 62 16.18 -28.90 8.65
C ILE A 62 15.86 -30.33 8.19
N ARG A 63 16.64 -31.34 8.62
CA ARG A 63 16.43 -32.74 8.28
C ARG A 63 15.07 -33.26 8.75
N ARG A 64 14.65 -32.87 9.96
CA ARG A 64 13.34 -33.21 10.51
C ARG A 64 12.20 -32.36 9.95
N ARG A 65 12.49 -31.38 9.11
CA ARG A 65 11.52 -30.42 8.55
C ARG A 65 10.71 -29.71 9.63
N GLU A 66 11.36 -29.38 10.76
CA GLU A 66 10.72 -28.64 11.84
C GLU A 66 10.32 -27.25 11.38
N ARG A 67 9.09 -26.84 11.70
CA ARG A 67 8.51 -25.54 11.29
C ARG A 67 8.69 -24.47 12.35
N VAL A 68 8.84 -24.85 13.60
CA VAL A 68 8.99 -23.92 14.72
C VAL A 68 10.39 -24.11 15.29
N TRP A 69 11.14 -23.00 15.36
CA TRP A 69 12.52 -23.00 15.84
C TRP A 69 12.68 -22.15 17.11
N GLN A 70 11.59 -21.94 17.85
CA GLN A 70 11.57 -21.07 19.03
C GLN A 70 12.64 -21.47 20.08
N ASP A 71 12.78 -22.75 20.37
CA ASP A 71 13.80 -23.30 21.27
C ASP A 71 15.23 -22.99 20.84
N LEU A 72 15.49 -23.05 19.55
CA LEU A 72 16.78 -22.67 18.99
C LEU A 72 17.07 -21.19 19.13
N TRP A 73 16.04 -20.36 18.83
CA TRP A 73 16.19 -18.89 18.94
C TRP A 73 16.37 -18.44 20.39
N GLU A 74 15.70 -19.07 21.36
CA GLU A 74 15.88 -18.79 22.78
C GLU A 74 17.28 -19.10 23.28
N ASP A 75 17.86 -20.23 22.85
CA ASP A 75 19.23 -20.59 23.21
C ASP A 75 20.26 -19.68 22.57
N LEU A 76 20.07 -19.34 21.28
CA LEU A 76 20.93 -18.39 20.59
C LEU A 76 20.84 -16.97 21.19
N ASP A 77 19.65 -16.55 21.64
CA ASP A 77 19.47 -15.26 22.30
C ASP A 77 20.22 -15.23 23.65
N ARG A 78 20.13 -16.31 24.42
CA ARG A 78 20.85 -16.46 25.70
C ARG A 78 22.36 -16.39 25.50
N ASP A 79 22.86 -16.94 24.42
CA ASP A 79 24.28 -16.95 24.07
C ASP A 79 24.76 -15.70 23.33
N GLY A 80 23.84 -14.76 23.00
CA GLY A 80 24.15 -13.54 22.24
C GLY A 80 24.50 -13.81 20.78
N LEU A 81 24.04 -14.92 20.20
CA LEU A 81 24.36 -15.40 18.85
C LEU A 81 23.20 -15.27 17.87
N ILE A 82 22.13 -14.57 18.23
CA ILE A 82 21.00 -14.29 17.34
C ILE A 82 21.02 -12.84 16.87
N PHE A 83 20.66 -12.64 15.63
CA PHE A 83 20.35 -11.34 15.08
C PHE A 83 18.90 -11.29 14.63
N TYR A 84 18.15 -10.35 15.15
CA TYR A 84 16.77 -10.05 14.76
C TYR A 84 16.56 -8.55 14.60
N TYR A 85 15.60 -8.16 13.78
CA TYR A 85 15.24 -6.75 13.63
C TYR A 85 14.61 -6.23 14.91
N GLY A 86 14.95 -5.00 15.33
CA GLY A 86 14.51 -4.40 16.58
C GLY A 86 13.02 -4.08 16.64
N ASN A 87 12.39 -3.82 15.48
CA ASN A 87 10.94 -3.66 15.40
C ASN A 87 10.22 -5.00 15.59
N TRP A 88 9.10 -4.97 16.32
CA TRP A 88 8.36 -6.18 16.70
C TRP A 88 6.94 -6.19 16.14
N ILE A 89 6.35 -7.38 16.09
CA ILE A 89 4.97 -7.63 15.71
C ILE A 89 4.16 -7.78 17.00
N GLU A 90 3.15 -6.93 17.20
CA GLU A 90 2.32 -6.92 18.42
C GLU A 90 1.15 -7.90 18.34
N ASP A 91 0.59 -8.10 17.14
CA ASP A 91 -0.64 -8.85 16.92
C ASP A 91 -0.38 -10.07 16.05
N VAL A 92 -0.62 -11.26 16.61
CA VAL A 92 -0.49 -12.53 15.88
C VAL A 92 -1.84 -13.23 15.93
N SER A 93 -2.59 -13.10 14.85
CA SER A 93 -3.95 -13.64 14.71
C SER A 93 -4.01 -15.02 14.05
N ILE A 94 -2.86 -15.70 13.94
CA ILE A 94 -2.76 -17.03 13.31
C ILE A 94 -2.03 -18.01 14.22
N ASP A 95 -2.34 -19.30 14.06
CA ASP A 95 -1.58 -20.37 14.71
C ASP A 95 -0.31 -20.66 13.90
N LEU A 96 0.80 -20.08 14.33
CA LEU A 96 2.10 -20.21 13.66
C LEU A 96 2.57 -21.68 13.56
N GLY A 97 2.19 -22.53 14.52
CA GLY A 97 2.56 -23.94 14.52
C GLY A 97 1.84 -24.78 13.45
N ARG A 98 0.71 -24.32 12.95
CA ARG A 98 -0.12 -25.01 11.94
C ARG A 98 0.01 -24.45 10.53
N GLU A 99 0.59 -23.28 10.39
CA GLU A 99 0.77 -22.66 9.08
C GLU A 99 1.82 -23.42 8.25
N THR A 100 1.50 -23.61 6.98
CA THR A 100 2.38 -24.31 6.02
C THR A 100 2.95 -23.38 4.96
N GLU A 101 2.40 -22.18 4.83
CA GLU A 101 2.75 -21.21 3.80
C GLU A 101 3.72 -20.17 4.35
N ASN A 102 4.61 -19.68 3.49
CA ASN A 102 5.47 -18.56 3.83
C ASN A 102 4.66 -17.28 4.05
N ILE A 103 5.14 -16.44 4.94
CA ILE A 103 4.54 -15.15 5.28
C ILE A 103 4.96 -14.11 4.24
N ILE A 104 4.01 -13.37 3.68
CA ILE A 104 4.31 -12.20 2.84
C ILE A 104 4.88 -11.08 3.73
N MET A 105 6.02 -10.51 3.31
CA MET A 105 6.62 -9.37 3.97
C MET A 105 6.01 -8.05 3.47
N TYR A 106 5.91 -7.07 4.37
CA TYR A 106 5.64 -5.68 4.02
C TYR A 106 6.85 -5.04 3.34
N THR A 107 6.62 -3.93 2.64
CA THR A 107 7.70 -3.09 2.11
C THR A 107 8.37 -2.35 3.26
N GLY A 108 9.64 -2.64 3.49
CA GLY A 108 10.43 -2.04 4.55
C GLY A 108 11.82 -1.64 4.08
N THR A 109 12.45 -0.77 4.85
CA THR A 109 13.86 -0.39 4.70
C THR A 109 14.60 -0.61 6.01
N THR A 110 15.86 -0.98 5.92
CA THR A 110 16.68 -1.17 7.10
C THR A 110 17.23 0.17 7.60
N ILE A 111 16.97 0.47 8.86
CA ILE A 111 17.47 1.67 9.54
C ILE A 111 18.29 1.23 10.74
N ARG A 112 19.50 1.80 10.88
CA ARG A 112 20.33 1.57 12.06
C ARG A 112 19.88 2.50 13.18
N ASN A 113 19.52 1.91 14.31
CA ASN A 113 19.14 2.62 15.52
C ASN A 113 20.07 2.21 16.68
N GLY A 114 21.15 2.96 16.87
CA GLY A 114 22.23 2.59 17.79
C GLY A 114 22.88 1.27 17.35
N ASN A 115 22.84 0.27 18.25
CA ASN A 115 23.36 -1.07 17.97
C ASN A 115 22.35 -2.00 17.28
N ASN A 116 21.09 -1.59 17.19
CA ASN A 116 20.03 -2.35 16.55
C ASN A 116 19.88 -1.97 15.09
N ILE A 117 19.34 -2.88 14.31
CA ILE A 117 18.88 -2.63 12.95
C ILE A 117 17.39 -2.96 12.92
N ASP A 118 16.60 -1.98 12.50
CA ASP A 118 15.17 -2.09 12.36
C ASP A 118 14.81 -2.29 10.89
N LEU A 119 13.86 -3.17 10.59
CA LEU A 119 13.21 -3.26 9.29
C LEU A 119 11.94 -2.40 9.32
N VAL A 120 12.12 -1.11 9.09
CA VAL A 120 11.07 -0.12 9.25
C VAL A 120 10.12 -0.15 8.05
N PRO A 121 8.79 -0.30 8.25
CA PRO A 121 7.83 -0.26 7.16
C PRO A 121 7.75 1.16 6.59
N TYR A 122 7.55 1.26 5.29
CA TYR A 122 7.24 2.54 4.66
C TYR A 122 6.15 2.37 3.60
N ILE A 123 5.53 3.48 3.22
CA ILE A 123 4.53 3.53 2.15
C ILE A 123 5.20 4.12 0.91
N PRO A 124 5.46 3.33 -0.14
CA PRO A 124 6.08 3.83 -1.36
C PRO A 124 5.24 4.93 -2.01
N GLY A 125 5.90 6.02 -2.40
CA GLY A 125 5.26 7.14 -3.12
C GLY A 125 4.60 6.69 -4.42
N SER A 126 5.14 5.68 -5.08
CA SER A 126 4.54 5.05 -6.26
C SER A 126 3.16 4.44 -5.97
N THR A 127 2.94 3.91 -4.77
CA THR A 127 1.64 3.38 -4.33
C THR A 127 0.60 4.49 -4.17
N VAL A 128 0.98 5.60 -3.54
CA VAL A 128 0.14 6.79 -3.39
C VAL A 128 -0.16 7.43 -4.74
N LYS A 129 0.87 7.59 -5.57
CA LYS A 129 0.75 8.12 -6.94
C LYS A 129 -0.20 7.28 -7.81
N GLY A 130 -0.18 5.95 -7.65
CA GLY A 130 -1.13 5.05 -8.30
C GLY A 130 -2.58 5.31 -7.88
N SER A 131 -2.83 5.63 -6.61
CA SER A 131 -4.16 5.99 -6.10
C SER A 131 -4.62 7.35 -6.63
N LEU A 132 -3.73 8.34 -6.66
CA LEU A 132 -3.99 9.65 -7.29
C LEU A 132 -4.35 9.51 -8.77
N ARG A 133 -3.60 8.70 -9.50
CA ARG A 133 -3.86 8.42 -10.92
C ARG A 133 -5.29 7.88 -11.13
N ASN A 134 -5.70 6.96 -10.31
CA ASN A 134 -7.04 6.40 -10.39
C ASN A 134 -8.13 7.42 -10.05
N ALA A 135 -7.94 8.27 -9.05
CA ALA A 135 -8.89 9.30 -8.67
C ALA A 135 -9.06 10.38 -9.77
N ILE A 136 -7.96 10.76 -10.42
CA ILE A 136 -7.98 11.70 -11.56
C ILE A 136 -8.77 11.10 -12.72
N PHE A 137 -8.49 9.85 -13.08
CA PHE A 137 -9.20 9.19 -14.17
C PHE A 137 -10.69 8.94 -13.84
N TYR A 138 -11.00 8.65 -12.58
CA TYR A 138 -12.38 8.56 -12.10
C TYR A 138 -13.16 9.84 -12.36
N LYS A 139 -12.60 11.02 -12.01
CA LYS A 139 -13.22 12.32 -12.29
C LYS A 139 -13.53 12.48 -13.79
N PHE A 140 -12.58 12.11 -14.65
CA PHE A 140 -12.76 12.18 -16.10
C PHE A 140 -13.94 11.32 -16.56
N ILE A 141 -14.00 10.04 -16.16
CA ILE A 141 -15.09 9.15 -16.56
C ILE A 141 -16.44 9.65 -16.04
N LYS A 142 -16.49 10.06 -14.77
CA LYS A 142 -17.72 10.56 -14.13
C LYS A 142 -18.29 11.79 -14.86
N GLY A 143 -17.41 12.67 -15.38
CA GLY A 143 -17.82 13.87 -16.11
C GLY A 143 -18.25 13.62 -17.55
N HIS A 144 -17.88 12.50 -18.15
CA HIS A 144 -18.12 12.25 -19.58
C HIS A 144 -19.36 11.39 -19.87
N ASN A 145 -20.10 10.99 -18.84
CA ASN A 145 -21.41 10.28 -18.87
C ASN A 145 -21.60 9.38 -20.09
N THR A 146 -20.68 8.49 -20.35
CA THR A 146 -20.65 7.72 -21.58
C THR A 146 -20.98 6.27 -21.31
N GLY A 147 -21.82 5.67 -22.12
CA GLY A 147 -22.00 4.21 -22.22
C GLY A 147 -20.72 3.50 -22.68
N MET A 148 -19.58 3.87 -22.06
CA MET A 148 -18.25 3.37 -22.37
C MET A 148 -18.16 1.88 -22.07
N ASN A 149 -17.79 1.09 -23.06
CA ASN A 149 -17.55 -0.34 -22.85
C ASN A 149 -16.16 -0.61 -22.23
N SER A 150 -15.90 -1.86 -21.86
CA SER A 150 -14.65 -2.24 -21.17
C SER A 150 -13.38 -2.02 -22.01
N MET A 151 -13.46 -2.18 -23.33
CA MET A 151 -12.31 -1.95 -24.23
C MET A 151 -12.00 -0.45 -24.36
N GLU A 152 -13.03 0.36 -24.46
CA GLU A 152 -12.90 1.83 -24.48
C GLU A 152 -12.33 2.35 -23.17
N TYR A 153 -12.79 1.80 -22.05
CA TYR A 153 -12.24 2.13 -20.73
C TYR A 153 -10.74 1.83 -20.65
N GLU A 154 -10.31 0.61 -21.04
CA GLU A 154 -8.89 0.23 -20.99
C GLU A 154 -8.03 1.10 -21.94
N ARG A 155 -8.54 1.40 -23.13
CA ARG A 155 -7.87 2.28 -24.11
C ARG A 155 -7.75 3.70 -23.56
N ASN A 156 -8.83 4.24 -23.01
CA ASN A 156 -8.85 5.58 -22.45
C ASN A 156 -7.94 5.68 -21.22
N PHE A 157 -7.98 4.71 -20.29
CA PHE A 157 -7.09 4.69 -19.15
C PHE A 157 -5.60 4.69 -19.54
N LYS A 158 -5.25 3.93 -20.58
CA LYS A 158 -3.88 3.86 -21.09
C LYS A 158 -3.41 5.18 -21.73
N ASN A 159 -4.30 5.88 -22.39
CA ASN A 159 -3.96 7.07 -23.21
C ASN A 159 -4.27 8.39 -22.51
N PHE A 160 -5.17 8.42 -21.53
CA PHE A 160 -5.63 9.62 -20.85
C PHE A 160 -4.50 10.48 -20.28
N PHE A 161 -3.49 9.84 -19.71
CA PHE A 161 -2.36 10.53 -19.08
C PHE A 161 -1.23 10.88 -20.06
N LYS A 162 -1.34 10.49 -21.32
CA LYS A 162 -0.30 10.76 -22.32
C LYS A 162 -0.54 12.08 -23.01
N VAL A 163 0.53 12.82 -23.21
CA VAL A 163 0.61 13.98 -24.08
C VAL A 163 1.56 13.66 -25.22
N SER A 164 1.07 13.73 -26.46
CA SER A 164 1.89 13.47 -27.66
C SER A 164 2.94 14.56 -27.82
N GLU A 165 4.19 14.16 -28.00
CA GLU A 165 5.30 15.03 -28.38
C GLU A 165 5.46 15.06 -29.91
N ARG A 166 6.19 16.06 -30.44
CA ARG A 166 6.39 16.21 -31.91
C ARG A 166 7.06 15.00 -32.57
N ASN A 167 7.84 14.24 -31.81
CA ASN A 167 8.52 13.01 -32.24
C ASN A 167 7.65 11.74 -32.16
N GLY A 168 6.35 11.87 -31.88
CA GLY A 168 5.42 10.75 -31.76
C GLY A 168 5.49 9.95 -30.46
N VAL A 169 6.43 10.24 -29.55
CA VAL A 169 6.53 9.61 -28.24
C VAL A 169 5.63 10.35 -27.25
N GLY A 170 4.66 9.66 -26.67
CA GLY A 170 3.76 10.24 -25.69
C GLY A 170 4.39 10.26 -24.28
N THR A 171 4.49 11.43 -23.67
CA THR A 171 4.93 11.59 -22.28
C THR A 171 3.77 11.48 -21.31
N ASP A 172 3.94 10.67 -20.25
CA ASP A 172 2.95 10.54 -19.19
C ASP A 172 3.00 11.76 -18.26
N ILE A 173 1.89 12.52 -18.19
CA ILE A 173 1.79 13.74 -17.35
C ILE A 173 2.00 13.44 -15.87
N MET A 174 1.72 12.23 -15.41
CA MET A 174 1.93 11.84 -14.03
C MET A 174 3.41 11.92 -13.59
N LYS A 175 4.38 11.96 -14.51
CA LYS A 175 5.80 12.16 -14.16
C LYS A 175 6.03 13.50 -13.43
N TYR A 176 5.21 14.50 -13.70
CA TYR A 176 5.31 15.83 -13.08
C TYR A 176 4.64 15.92 -11.71
N ILE A 177 3.81 14.94 -11.33
CA ILE A 177 3.32 14.80 -9.96
C ILE A 177 4.38 14.00 -9.18
N MET A 178 5.04 14.65 -8.25
CA MET A 178 6.05 14.06 -7.39
C MET A 178 5.40 13.57 -6.09
N VAL A 179 5.74 12.37 -5.69
CA VAL A 179 5.30 11.80 -4.42
C VAL A 179 6.49 11.08 -3.83
N SER A 180 6.96 11.52 -2.66
CA SER A 180 8.04 10.84 -1.95
C SER A 180 7.53 9.54 -1.31
N ASP A 181 8.43 8.70 -0.86
CA ASP A 181 8.10 7.65 0.08
C ASP A 181 7.69 8.27 1.41
N PHE A 182 6.76 7.59 2.12
CA PHE A 182 6.26 8.00 3.42
C PHE A 182 6.84 7.10 4.48
N PHE A 183 7.58 7.68 5.41
CA PHE A 183 8.23 7.00 6.51
C PHE A 183 7.48 7.19 7.83
N PRO A 184 7.64 6.26 8.80
CA PRO A 184 7.01 6.37 10.12
C PRO A 184 7.27 7.73 10.77
N ASP A 185 6.23 8.31 11.33
CA ASP A 185 6.30 9.51 12.16
C ASP A 185 6.27 9.11 13.63
N GLY A 186 7.43 8.78 14.19
CA GLY A 186 7.57 8.34 15.56
C GLY A 186 7.36 6.82 15.79
N PRO A 187 7.28 6.39 17.05
CA PRO A 187 7.28 4.97 17.45
C PRO A 187 5.92 4.28 17.33
N ASP A 188 4.86 4.99 16.96
CA ASP A 188 3.48 4.52 17.04
C ASP A 188 3.06 3.54 15.90
N VAL A 189 3.98 3.21 15.01
CA VAL A 189 3.71 2.25 13.95
C VAL A 189 3.70 0.83 14.50
N LYS A 190 2.56 0.18 14.39
CA LYS A 190 2.33 -1.19 14.87
C LYS A 190 2.23 -2.16 13.72
N LEU A 191 2.90 -3.30 13.90
CA LEU A 191 2.85 -4.42 12.96
C LEU A 191 1.97 -5.53 13.51
N GLY A 192 1.31 -6.26 12.62
CA GLY A 192 0.58 -7.47 12.93
C GLY A 192 0.90 -8.58 11.93
N VAL A 193 0.67 -9.83 12.33
CA VAL A 193 0.67 -10.96 11.41
C VAL A 193 -0.68 -11.64 11.42
N GLY A 194 -1.23 -11.90 10.23
CA GLY A 194 -2.55 -12.49 10.10
C GLY A 194 -2.77 -13.10 8.73
N ARG A 195 -3.92 -13.76 8.56
CA ARG A 195 -4.33 -14.32 7.28
C ARG A 195 -5.04 -13.28 6.44
N ILE A 196 -4.53 -13.05 5.24
CA ILE A 196 -5.26 -12.30 4.23
C ILE A 196 -6.28 -13.23 3.60
N VAL A 197 -7.55 -12.90 3.76
CA VAL A 197 -8.68 -13.69 3.25
C VAL A 197 -9.48 -12.89 2.24
N ARG A 198 -10.12 -13.59 1.29
CA ARG A 198 -11.12 -13.00 0.41
C ARG A 198 -12.50 -13.43 0.87
N ARG A 199 -13.40 -12.48 1.04
CA ARG A 199 -14.80 -12.75 1.38
C ARG A 199 -15.70 -12.34 0.24
N LYS A 200 -16.71 -13.17 -0.06
CA LYS A 200 -17.76 -12.82 -1.02
C LYS A 200 -18.59 -11.67 -0.47
N ILE A 201 -18.77 -10.62 -1.28
CA ILE A 201 -19.47 -9.41 -0.87
C ILE A 201 -20.93 -9.72 -0.44
N ARG A 202 -21.65 -10.54 -1.22
CA ARG A 202 -23.06 -10.83 -0.95
C ARG A 202 -23.30 -11.78 0.21
N THR A 203 -22.46 -12.77 0.42
CA THR A 203 -22.69 -13.84 1.40
C THR A 203 -21.77 -13.79 2.60
N GLY A 204 -20.72 -12.99 2.55
CA GLY A 204 -19.69 -12.92 3.60
C GLY A 204 -18.83 -14.18 3.73
N PHE A 205 -19.07 -15.23 2.93
CA PHE A 205 -18.27 -16.45 3.00
C PHE A 205 -16.84 -16.23 2.47
N GLU A 206 -15.89 -16.84 3.13
CA GLU A 206 -14.51 -16.85 2.68
C GLU A 206 -14.38 -17.59 1.34
N ASN A 207 -13.59 -17.07 0.43
CA ASN A 207 -13.37 -17.61 -0.90
C ASN A 207 -11.88 -17.68 -1.23
N GLY A 208 -11.39 -18.87 -1.48
CA GLY A 208 -10.03 -19.11 -1.94
C GLY A 208 -9.00 -19.39 -0.84
N LYS A 209 -7.75 -19.48 -1.26
CA LYS A 209 -6.61 -19.73 -0.36
C LYS A 209 -6.31 -18.50 0.49
N PHE A 210 -6.02 -18.74 1.75
CA PHE A 210 -5.54 -17.75 2.69
C PHE A 210 -4.04 -17.57 2.49
N GLN A 211 -3.56 -16.36 2.69
CA GLN A 211 -2.13 -16.09 2.64
C GLN A 211 -1.70 -15.35 3.90
N PRO A 212 -0.83 -15.93 4.72
CA PRO A 212 -0.26 -15.24 5.87
C PRO A 212 0.57 -14.06 5.41
N ALA A 213 0.46 -12.95 6.14
CA ALA A 213 1.23 -11.75 5.84
C ALA A 213 1.52 -10.95 7.11
N ILE A 214 2.66 -10.27 7.13
CA ILE A 214 2.96 -9.20 8.09
C ILE A 214 2.46 -7.90 7.46
N TYR A 215 1.65 -7.17 8.18
CA TYR A 215 1.01 -5.94 7.72
C TYR A 215 1.20 -4.79 8.73
N ILE A 216 1.06 -3.58 8.25
CA ILE A 216 0.98 -2.38 9.08
C ILE A 216 -0.43 -2.34 9.67
N ARG A 217 -0.53 -2.48 10.99
CA ARG A 217 -1.81 -2.47 11.72
C ARG A 217 -2.35 -1.06 11.91
N SER A 218 -1.47 -0.17 12.32
CA SER A 218 -1.76 1.25 12.56
C SER A 218 -0.48 2.08 12.52
N GLY A 219 -0.63 3.39 12.46
CA GLY A 219 0.48 4.33 12.53
C GLY A 219 0.32 5.50 11.58
N LYS A 220 1.21 6.47 11.75
CA LYS A 220 1.32 7.67 10.94
C LYS A 220 2.62 7.67 10.16
N PHE A 221 2.54 8.14 8.94
CA PHE A 221 3.68 8.17 8.01
C PHE A 221 3.77 9.55 7.38
N LYS A 222 4.96 10.14 7.41
CA LYS A 222 5.24 11.44 6.80
C LYS A 222 5.98 11.29 5.49
N GLY A 223 5.59 12.08 4.53
CA GLY A 223 6.17 12.18 3.21
C GLY A 223 5.82 13.52 2.58
N SER A 224 5.89 13.58 1.27
CA SER A 224 5.62 14.82 0.54
C SER A 224 4.96 14.56 -0.81
N ILE A 225 4.15 15.52 -1.23
CA ILE A 225 3.52 15.57 -2.55
C ILE A 225 3.82 16.92 -3.17
N GLY A 226 4.10 16.95 -4.46
CA GLY A 226 4.39 18.20 -5.17
C GLY A 226 4.30 18.06 -6.67
N ILE A 227 4.64 19.15 -7.35
CA ILE A 227 4.72 19.19 -8.80
C ILE A 227 6.13 19.58 -9.20
N ASN A 228 6.66 18.92 -10.22
CA ASN A 228 7.98 19.20 -10.75
C ASN A 228 8.01 20.60 -11.36
N ASP A 229 9.00 21.39 -10.95
CA ASP A 229 9.21 22.77 -11.36
C ASP A 229 9.42 22.92 -12.87
N GLU A 230 9.96 21.93 -13.54
CA GLU A 230 10.17 21.92 -14.98
C GLU A 230 8.87 22.23 -15.74
N LEU A 231 7.73 21.80 -15.19
CA LEU A 231 6.42 22.09 -15.79
C LEU A 231 6.15 23.60 -15.94
N PHE A 232 6.72 24.44 -15.06
CA PHE A 232 6.46 25.88 -15.01
C PHE A 232 7.64 26.71 -15.54
N THR A 233 8.86 26.21 -15.47
CA THR A 233 10.08 26.97 -15.80
C THR A 233 10.49 26.85 -17.26
N LEU A 234 10.14 25.73 -17.93
CA LEU A 234 10.55 25.53 -19.32
C LEU A 234 9.51 26.15 -20.29
N PRO A 235 9.92 27.12 -21.12
CA PRO A 235 9.03 27.84 -22.03
C PRO A 235 8.78 27.08 -23.34
N SER A 236 8.68 25.75 -23.31
CA SER A 236 8.44 24.96 -24.51
C SER A 236 6.95 24.74 -24.76
N GLU A 237 6.58 24.60 -26.06
CA GLU A 237 5.21 24.29 -26.47
C GLU A 237 4.73 22.94 -25.86
N SER A 238 5.65 21.99 -25.68
CA SER A 238 5.33 20.73 -25.02
C SER A 238 4.94 20.93 -23.55
N MET A 239 5.62 21.83 -22.82
CA MET A 239 5.28 22.17 -21.43
C MET A 239 3.95 22.92 -21.35
N HIS A 240 3.64 23.77 -22.31
CA HIS A 240 2.33 24.42 -22.39
C HIS A 240 1.20 23.37 -22.51
N ARG A 241 1.33 22.42 -23.45
CA ARG A 241 0.35 21.33 -23.58
C ARG A 241 0.27 20.44 -22.34
N MET A 242 1.38 20.23 -21.62
CA MET A 242 1.37 19.52 -20.33
C MET A 242 0.58 20.28 -19.26
N ARG A 243 0.75 21.62 -19.17
CA ARG A 243 -0.02 22.47 -18.25
C ARG A 243 -1.51 22.46 -18.58
N GLU A 244 -1.87 22.61 -19.86
CA GLU A 244 -3.27 22.50 -20.33
C GLU A 244 -3.88 21.16 -19.95
N LYS A 245 -3.15 20.06 -20.19
CA LYS A 245 -3.60 18.72 -19.83
C LYS A 245 -3.80 18.57 -18.33
N LEU A 246 -2.84 19.06 -17.52
CA LEU A 246 -2.94 19.01 -16.07
C LEU A 246 -4.12 19.87 -15.57
N SER A 247 -4.33 21.06 -16.12
CA SER A 247 -5.47 21.94 -15.83
C SER A 247 -6.79 21.22 -16.09
N SER A 248 -6.93 20.62 -17.26
CA SER A 248 -8.11 19.82 -17.61
C SER A 248 -8.36 18.65 -16.67
N MET A 249 -7.31 17.95 -16.24
CA MET A 249 -7.41 16.82 -15.33
C MET A 249 -7.79 17.22 -13.91
N LEU A 250 -7.21 18.30 -13.41
CA LEU A 250 -7.44 18.76 -12.03
C LEU A 250 -8.68 19.69 -11.92
N GLY A 251 -9.08 20.34 -13.00
CA GLY A 251 -10.13 21.34 -13.01
C GLY A 251 -9.69 22.67 -12.41
N GLU A 252 -8.39 22.92 -12.37
CA GLU A 252 -7.75 24.16 -11.89
C GLU A 252 -6.97 24.79 -13.05
N ASP A 253 -6.94 26.12 -13.10
CA ASP A 253 -6.17 26.82 -14.11
C ASP A 253 -4.68 26.81 -13.80
N VAL A 254 -4.01 25.74 -14.22
CA VAL A 254 -2.55 25.58 -14.07
C VAL A 254 -1.77 26.45 -15.07
N ILE A 255 -2.44 26.96 -16.13
CA ILE A 255 -1.79 27.73 -17.21
C ILE A 255 -1.39 29.12 -16.73
N GLN A 256 -2.25 29.77 -15.95
CA GLN A 256 -2.01 31.13 -15.43
C GLN A 256 -1.03 31.16 -14.25
N MET A 257 -0.58 30.01 -13.82
CA MET A 257 0.30 29.88 -12.65
C MET A 257 1.78 30.14 -12.99
N GLN A 258 2.08 31.04 -13.90
CA GLN A 258 3.44 31.56 -14.13
C GLN A 258 3.73 32.62 -13.07
N SER A 259 4.19 32.23 -11.90
CA SER A 259 4.41 33.18 -10.84
C SER A 259 5.74 33.00 -10.12
N THR A 260 6.22 34.08 -9.57
CA THR A 260 7.49 34.21 -8.86
C THR A 260 7.28 34.00 -7.34
N GLY A 261 8.14 33.20 -6.72
CA GLY A 261 8.34 33.23 -5.26
C GLY A 261 7.13 32.82 -4.40
N THR A 262 6.53 33.75 -3.67
CA THR A 262 5.50 33.50 -2.64
C THR A 262 4.17 33.01 -3.22
N GLU A 263 3.79 33.48 -4.40
CA GLU A 263 2.58 33.05 -5.12
C GLU A 263 2.68 31.57 -5.52
N ARG A 264 3.87 31.10 -5.82
CA ARG A 264 4.15 29.72 -6.19
C ARG A 264 3.81 28.73 -5.06
N LYS A 265 4.12 29.07 -3.80
CA LYS A 265 3.79 28.25 -2.63
C LYS A 265 2.25 28.12 -2.45
N GLN A 266 1.50 29.17 -2.75
CA GLN A 266 0.03 29.12 -2.70
C GLN A 266 -0.56 28.23 -3.81
N ILE A 267 0.07 28.25 -5.00
CA ILE A 267 -0.32 27.41 -6.14
C ILE A 267 -0.14 25.94 -5.81
N ASP A 268 1.02 25.54 -5.28
CA ASP A 268 1.30 24.17 -4.91
C ASP A 268 0.32 23.66 -3.85
N ASN A 269 0.00 24.48 -2.87
CA ASN A 269 -1.01 24.18 -1.86
C ASN A 269 -2.39 23.91 -2.49
N ARG A 270 -2.81 24.71 -3.46
CA ARG A 270 -4.08 24.50 -4.18
C ARG A 270 -4.08 23.18 -4.95
N LEU A 271 -3.00 22.90 -5.68
CA LEU A 271 -2.90 21.68 -6.48
C LEU A 271 -2.88 20.41 -5.61
N VAL A 272 -2.14 20.43 -4.50
CA VAL A 272 -2.14 19.28 -3.57
C VAL A 272 -3.51 19.13 -2.91
N ASN A 273 -4.15 20.22 -2.49
CA ASN A 273 -5.52 20.17 -1.97
C ASN A 273 -6.51 19.63 -3.00
N CYS A 274 -6.36 20.00 -4.28
CA CYS A 274 -7.16 19.44 -5.35
C CYS A 274 -6.95 17.92 -5.48
N LEU A 275 -5.71 17.46 -5.45
CA LEU A 275 -5.39 16.02 -5.50
C LEU A 275 -5.99 15.24 -4.31
N VAL A 276 -5.90 15.81 -3.09
CA VAL A 276 -6.51 15.22 -1.88
C VAL A 276 -8.03 15.15 -2.03
N LYS A 277 -8.68 16.23 -2.45
CA LYS A 277 -10.14 16.26 -2.70
C LYS A 277 -10.58 15.25 -3.76
N LEU A 278 -9.77 15.05 -4.81
CA LEU A 278 -10.06 14.04 -5.82
C LEU A 278 -10.02 12.62 -5.22
N LEU A 279 -9.04 12.33 -4.36
CA LEU A 279 -8.98 11.07 -3.63
C LEU A 279 -10.19 10.87 -2.72
N GLU A 280 -10.56 11.91 -1.95
CA GLU A 280 -11.73 11.88 -1.06
C GLU A 280 -13.03 11.63 -1.81
N ASN A 281 -13.27 12.33 -2.90
CA ASN A 281 -14.47 12.19 -3.71
C ASN A 281 -14.54 10.78 -4.33
N PHE A 282 -13.42 10.31 -4.88
CA PHE A 282 -13.33 8.97 -5.44
C PHE A 282 -13.58 7.90 -4.38
N THR A 283 -12.95 8.01 -3.22
CA THR A 283 -13.08 7.05 -2.12
C THR A 283 -14.50 7.03 -1.58
N ARG A 284 -15.11 8.20 -1.37
CA ARG A 284 -16.50 8.33 -0.92
C ARG A 284 -17.47 7.65 -1.88
N ASP A 285 -17.33 7.88 -3.17
CA ASP A 285 -18.23 7.30 -4.17
C ASP A 285 -18.04 5.78 -4.27
N VAL A 286 -16.80 5.30 -4.11
CA VAL A 286 -16.49 3.86 -4.00
C VAL A 286 -17.13 3.26 -2.76
N ASP A 287 -17.02 3.94 -1.60
CA ASP A 287 -17.59 3.47 -0.34
C ASP A 287 -19.11 3.48 -0.37
N ASP A 288 -19.73 4.54 -0.84
CA ASP A 288 -21.20 4.63 -0.96
C ASP A 288 -21.75 3.50 -1.81
N TRP A 289 -21.04 3.16 -2.89
CA TRP A 289 -21.43 2.04 -3.73
C TRP A 289 -21.19 0.68 -3.05
N PHE A 290 -20.05 0.51 -2.37
CA PHE A 290 -19.67 -0.73 -1.70
C PHE A 290 -20.47 -0.97 -0.43
N PHE A 291 -20.62 0.01 0.45
CA PHE A 291 -21.27 -0.17 1.74
C PHE A 291 -22.79 -0.31 1.65
N LYS A 292 -23.41 0.20 0.59
CA LYS A 292 -24.78 -0.21 0.23
C LYS A 292 -24.88 -1.72 -0.03
N SER A 293 -23.78 -2.35 -0.40
CA SER A 293 -23.71 -3.77 -0.77
C SER A 293 -23.16 -4.68 0.33
N ILE A 294 -22.59 -4.10 1.42
CA ILE A 294 -21.93 -4.85 2.51
C ILE A 294 -22.48 -4.39 3.85
N PRO A 295 -23.33 -5.20 4.49
CA PRO A 295 -23.81 -4.87 5.83
C PRO A 295 -22.65 -4.92 6.85
N ASN A 296 -22.59 -3.86 7.65
CA ASN A 296 -21.79 -3.72 8.88
C ASN A 296 -20.34 -4.26 8.84
N THR A 297 -19.40 -3.39 8.56
CA THR A 297 -17.99 -3.64 8.83
C THR A 297 -17.70 -3.19 10.26
N PRO A 298 -17.57 -4.11 11.24
CA PRO A 298 -17.31 -3.72 12.62
C PRO A 298 -15.93 -3.08 12.74
N GLY A 299 -15.80 -2.06 13.59
CA GLY A 299 -14.51 -1.59 14.07
C GLY A 299 -13.87 -0.41 13.35
N ILE A 300 -14.46 0.12 12.27
CA ILE A 300 -13.91 1.31 11.59
C ILE A 300 -14.52 2.56 12.22
N LYS A 301 -13.68 3.31 12.96
CA LYS A 301 -14.09 4.56 13.65
C LYS A 301 -14.00 5.79 12.76
N GLU A 302 -13.11 5.78 11.77
CA GLU A 302 -12.84 6.91 10.88
C GLU A 302 -13.11 6.55 9.42
N LYS A 303 -13.61 7.53 8.65
CA LYS A 303 -13.78 7.37 7.21
C LYS A 303 -12.44 7.56 6.50
N PRO A 304 -12.04 6.63 5.60
CA PRO A 304 -10.85 6.82 4.78
C PRO A 304 -11.09 7.92 3.74
N ASN A 305 -10.02 8.52 3.26
CA ASN A 305 -10.09 9.33 2.04
C ASN A 305 -9.31 8.71 0.88
N PHE A 306 -8.66 7.56 1.10
CA PHE A 306 -8.10 6.76 0.01
C PHE A 306 -7.80 5.31 0.44
N TYR A 307 -7.60 4.45 -0.57
CA TYR A 307 -7.23 3.04 -0.40
C TYR A 307 -5.84 2.77 -0.94
N ILE A 308 -5.02 2.03 -0.19
CA ILE A 308 -3.64 1.67 -0.55
C ILE A 308 -3.32 0.20 -0.30
N GLY A 309 -2.27 -0.30 -0.94
CA GLY A 309 -1.70 -1.61 -0.68
C GLY A 309 -2.45 -2.79 -1.31
N PHE A 310 -2.15 -3.97 -0.77
CA PHE A 310 -2.72 -5.25 -1.22
C PHE A 310 -4.23 -5.28 -0.95
N GLY A 311 -4.98 -5.89 -1.86
CA GLY A 311 -6.43 -6.04 -1.69
C GLY A 311 -7.26 -4.88 -2.22
N LYS A 312 -6.65 -3.76 -2.60
CA LYS A 312 -7.37 -2.67 -3.27
C LYS A 312 -7.89 -3.09 -4.66
N GLY A 313 -7.11 -3.83 -5.44
CA GLY A 313 -7.49 -4.41 -6.74
C GLY A 313 -8.45 -3.55 -7.59
N ILE A 314 -9.22 -4.21 -8.42
CA ILE A 314 -10.34 -3.60 -9.16
C ILE A 314 -11.43 -3.06 -8.21
N ASN A 315 -11.45 -3.49 -6.97
CA ASN A 315 -12.58 -3.36 -6.06
C ASN A 315 -12.70 -2.00 -5.39
N ARG A 316 -11.58 -1.43 -4.91
CA ARG A 316 -11.59 -0.21 -4.09
C ARG A 316 -10.73 0.92 -4.65
N ASN A 317 -10.01 0.68 -5.73
CA ASN A 317 -9.16 1.68 -6.32
C ASN A 317 -9.28 1.66 -7.85
N SER A 318 -10.44 1.21 -8.37
CA SER A 318 -10.70 1.20 -9.81
C SER A 318 -11.65 2.32 -10.19
N PRO A 319 -11.24 3.21 -11.11
CA PRO A 319 -12.13 4.20 -11.69
C PRO A 319 -13.35 3.59 -12.39
N ALA A 320 -13.35 2.28 -12.65
CA ALA A 320 -14.48 1.56 -13.23
C ALA A 320 -15.76 1.62 -12.40
N VAL A 321 -15.67 2.04 -11.12
CA VAL A 321 -16.86 2.34 -10.31
C VAL A 321 -17.74 3.40 -10.96
N ALA A 322 -17.17 4.36 -11.69
CA ALA A 322 -17.94 5.37 -12.42
C ALA A 322 -18.85 4.75 -13.49
N LEU A 323 -18.44 3.65 -14.10
CA LEU A 323 -19.24 2.93 -15.10
C LEU A 323 -20.45 2.25 -14.48
N SER A 324 -20.30 1.70 -13.27
CA SER A 324 -21.40 0.99 -12.57
C SER A 324 -22.42 1.93 -11.92
N ILE A 325 -22.07 3.18 -11.67
CA ILE A 325 -23.01 4.19 -11.15
C ILE A 325 -24.03 4.57 -12.23
N HIS A 326 -23.66 4.49 -13.50
CA HIS A 326 -24.50 4.90 -14.64
C HIS A 326 -25.19 3.77 -15.37
N THR A 327 -24.80 2.51 -15.13
CA THR A 327 -25.36 1.32 -15.77
C THR A 327 -25.81 0.32 -14.71
N SER A 328 -27.12 0.13 -14.58
CA SER A 328 -27.71 -0.64 -13.48
C SER A 328 -27.50 -2.15 -13.54
N GLU A 329 -27.01 -2.74 -14.63
CA GLU A 329 -27.04 -4.19 -14.81
C GLU A 329 -25.84 -4.85 -15.50
N GLU A 330 -24.89 -4.11 -16.07
CA GLU A 330 -23.80 -4.76 -16.80
C GLU A 330 -22.57 -5.05 -15.95
N VAL A 331 -22.17 -6.34 -15.92
CA VAL A 331 -20.89 -6.77 -15.39
C VAL A 331 -19.80 -6.48 -16.42
N PHE A 332 -19.01 -5.45 -16.21
CA PHE A 332 -17.85 -5.17 -17.07
C PHE A 332 -16.80 -6.26 -16.92
N ARG A 333 -16.39 -6.87 -18.03
CA ARG A 333 -15.30 -7.84 -18.09
C ARG A 333 -14.05 -7.17 -18.61
N PHE A 334 -13.03 -7.08 -17.74
CA PHE A 334 -11.70 -6.59 -18.08
C PHE A 334 -10.72 -7.75 -18.23
N ARG A 335 -9.58 -7.52 -18.88
CA ARG A 335 -8.49 -8.53 -18.99
C ARG A 335 -8.07 -9.11 -17.64
N ARG A 336 -8.15 -8.34 -16.55
CA ARG A 336 -7.71 -8.72 -15.20
C ARG A 336 -8.86 -8.98 -14.21
N GLY A 337 -10.08 -9.15 -14.69
CA GLY A 337 -11.22 -9.41 -13.83
C GLY A 337 -12.52 -8.80 -14.33
N LYS A 338 -13.53 -8.81 -13.48
CA LYS A 338 -14.86 -8.23 -13.74
C LYS A 338 -15.21 -7.18 -12.69
N TYR A 339 -15.98 -6.18 -13.09
CA TYR A 339 -16.54 -5.18 -12.20
C TYR A 339 -18.09 -5.23 -12.29
N PRO A 340 -18.87 -5.19 -11.20
CA PRO A 340 -18.38 -5.15 -9.82
C PRO A 340 -17.71 -6.46 -9.39
N PRO A 341 -16.75 -6.37 -8.45
CA PRO A 341 -16.09 -7.55 -7.93
C PRO A 341 -17.02 -8.37 -7.04
N SER A 342 -16.82 -9.67 -7.04
CA SER A 342 -17.61 -10.58 -6.20
C SER A 342 -17.00 -10.78 -4.80
N THR A 343 -15.76 -10.36 -4.58
CA THR A 343 -15.00 -10.60 -3.34
C THR A 343 -14.21 -9.38 -2.91
N MET A 344 -13.95 -9.26 -1.62
CA MET A 344 -13.14 -8.24 -1.00
C MET A 344 -12.07 -8.86 -0.09
N SER A 345 -10.93 -8.18 0.08
CA SER A 345 -9.83 -8.65 0.91
C SER A 345 -9.90 -8.09 2.32
N TYR A 346 -9.68 -8.94 3.30
CA TYR A 346 -9.68 -8.65 4.73
C TYR A 346 -8.47 -9.29 5.39
N VAL A 347 -8.09 -8.77 6.55
CA VAL A 347 -7.28 -9.49 7.51
C VAL A 347 -8.23 -10.17 8.49
N ARG A 348 -8.08 -11.46 8.68
CA ARG A 348 -8.76 -12.20 9.74
C ARG A 348 -7.97 -12.03 11.02
N VAL A 349 -8.54 -11.33 12.00
CA VAL A 349 -7.90 -11.05 13.31
C VAL A 349 -8.35 -12.00 14.41
N SER A 350 -9.50 -12.68 14.23
CA SER A 350 -9.97 -13.76 15.10
C SER A 350 -10.85 -14.74 14.33
N ALA A 351 -11.43 -15.72 15.01
CA ALA A 351 -12.34 -16.69 14.38
C ALA A 351 -13.55 -16.03 13.70
N SER A 352 -14.04 -14.91 14.23
CA SER A 352 -15.23 -14.20 13.77
C SER A 352 -14.96 -12.77 13.31
N GLU A 353 -13.78 -12.23 13.56
CA GLU A 353 -13.46 -10.82 13.28
C GLU A 353 -12.58 -10.66 12.05
N TYR A 354 -13.01 -9.74 11.18
CA TYR A 354 -12.34 -9.42 9.92
C TYR A 354 -12.22 -7.92 9.78
N LEU A 355 -11.03 -7.43 9.52
CA LEU A 355 -10.77 -6.02 9.22
C LEU A 355 -10.51 -5.85 7.72
N PRO A 356 -11.16 -4.88 7.07
CA PRO A 356 -10.90 -4.59 5.66
C PRO A 356 -9.46 -4.11 5.48
N LEU A 357 -8.82 -4.49 4.37
CA LEU A 357 -7.47 -4.06 4.03
C LEU A 357 -7.43 -2.72 3.33
N GLY A 358 -6.42 -1.92 3.67
CA GLY A 358 -5.95 -0.83 2.85
C GLY A 358 -6.66 0.51 3.02
N MET A 359 -7.35 0.75 4.14
CA MET A 359 -7.99 2.05 4.42
C MET A 359 -7.00 3.02 5.06
N ALA A 360 -6.86 4.21 4.50
CA ALA A 360 -5.96 5.24 4.99
C ALA A 360 -6.56 6.64 4.83
N LYS A 361 -5.94 7.61 5.51
CA LYS A 361 -6.27 9.03 5.41
C LYS A 361 -5.01 9.80 5.06
N LEU A 362 -5.05 10.52 3.97
CA LEU A 362 -4.00 11.45 3.54
C LEU A 362 -4.41 12.85 3.90
N ILE A 363 -3.56 13.56 4.60
CA ILE A 363 -3.74 14.98 4.95
C ILE A 363 -2.47 15.77 4.61
N GLN A 364 -2.67 17.04 4.29
CA GLN A 364 -1.57 17.99 4.20
C GLN A 364 -1.21 18.47 5.61
N ILE A 365 0.08 18.62 5.92
CA ILE A 365 0.60 19.12 7.20
C ILE A 365 1.55 20.29 7.02
#